data_92e7b8ac208a4e67ea2aa74cb71314af
#
_entry.id   92e7b8ac208a4e67ea2aa74cb71314af
#
_cell.length_a   1.000
_cell.length_b   1.000
_cell.length_c   1.000
_cell.angle_alpha   90.00
_cell.angle_beta   90.00
_cell.angle_gamma   90.00
#
_symmetry.space_group_name_H-M   'P 1'
#
loop_
_entity.id
_entity.type
_entity.pdbx_description
1 polymer ?
#
loop_
_entity_poly.entity_id
_entity_poly.type
_entity_poly.pdbx_seq_one_letter_code
_entity_poly.pdbx_strand_id
1 'polypeptide(L)'
;MKFRIILTLAVLVGLYTACKKDLGNYDYHPPSEPTISEFRDSTFTALLGDSLILNPKISLADADPKKDLSFEWRIAVAEEQREAVYTGFPLKMVFNLGPGLRSSKLIIIDNRNGLRYMIPFKILGSTQFSVGSLILSDDNGTGKLSFVKPDHTVVADIYKSFHNEDLPKNPVQLYFSDPLPYQPITNQDYWVLCNDGTKKSPVLDASTLLRKRYFNEQFFTTPSVINVGRLVPFMGTVPTGVINNKLYVGVVSTAPFAPDYGKFANEQSGDYLLSKHFTFTGSLYFGFDTKSKGFVTFGGDGSYLGKDYVVDPEGTAFDPKNVGMDDLLFMQTGQAGTFYAFFKAPDGTITELSFSYTFDSSTKRVTALSKRVFAGASLVQTDSKWVRNTLNVFYFTSNDKIYRYNPLNADLRVLDANFSGKKITMLKISTDDNALTVGTAGSVYTVNVSVGVNGVITNTIDGIPGAAVDIVTRK
;
A
#
# COMPACT_ATOMS: atom_id res chain seq x y z
N MET A 1 -64.83 -58.12 1.87
CA MET A 1 -63.52 -57.78 1.24
C MET A 1 -63.64 -57.07 -0.10
N LYS A 2 -64.53 -57.48 -1.00
CA LYS A 2 -64.60 -56.87 -2.37
C LYS A 2 -65.03 -55.42 -2.38
N PHE A 3 -65.85 -54.93 -1.46
CA PHE A 3 -66.30 -53.53 -1.42
C PHE A 3 -65.19 -52.57 -1.00
N ARG A 4 -64.28 -52.98 -0.12
CA ARG A 4 -63.10 -52.12 0.30
C ARG A 4 -62.07 -51.95 -0.82
N ILE A 5 -61.92 -52.98 -1.67
CA ILE A 5 -60.99 -52.92 -2.80
C ILE A 5 -61.53 -51.98 -3.88
N ILE A 6 -62.83 -51.99 -4.12
CA ILE A 6 -63.45 -51.08 -5.10
C ILE A 6 -63.40 -49.64 -4.61
N LEU A 7 -63.57 -49.39 -3.32
CA LEU A 7 -63.44 -48.03 -2.77
C LEU A 7 -62.01 -47.48 -2.88
N THR A 8 -61.01 -48.36 -2.57
CA THR A 8 -59.62 -47.99 -2.67
C THR A 8 -59.16 -47.68 -4.14
N LEU A 9 -59.74 -48.49 -5.07
CA LEU A 9 -59.48 -48.31 -6.49
C LEU A 9 -60.08 -47.00 -7.03
N ALA A 10 -61.32 -46.68 -6.56
CA ALA A 10 -62.01 -45.45 -6.93
C ALA A 10 -61.28 -44.18 -6.40
N VAL A 11 -60.74 -44.24 -5.18
CA VAL A 11 -59.89 -43.15 -4.63
C VAL A 11 -58.59 -43.02 -5.39
N LEU A 12 -57.93 -44.12 -5.78
CA LEU A 12 -56.73 -44.10 -6.57
C LEU A 12 -56.99 -43.48 -7.96
N VAL A 13 -58.04 -43.85 -8.64
CA VAL A 13 -58.44 -43.28 -9.94
C VAL A 13 -58.81 -41.81 -9.82
N GLY A 14 -59.43 -41.37 -8.71
CA GLY A 14 -59.70 -39.96 -8.41
C GLY A 14 -58.43 -39.11 -8.24
N LEU A 15 -57.39 -39.71 -7.66
CA LEU A 15 -56.10 -39.03 -7.48
C LEU A 15 -55.33 -38.81 -8.83
N TYR A 16 -55.49 -39.73 -9.78
CA TYR A 16 -54.88 -39.59 -11.12
C TYR A 16 -55.57 -38.56 -12.01
N THR A 17 -56.80 -38.21 -11.73
CA THR A 17 -57.53 -37.18 -12.52
C THR A 17 -57.38 -35.77 -11.95
N ALA A 18 -56.79 -35.62 -10.75
CA ALA A 18 -56.59 -34.32 -10.09
C ALA A 18 -55.44 -33.49 -10.66
N CYS A 19 -54.55 -34.11 -11.40
CA CYS A 19 -53.49 -33.37 -12.14
C CYS A 19 -53.88 -33.16 -13.61
N LYS A 20 -54.94 -32.41 -13.87
CA LYS A 20 -55.04 -31.77 -15.18
C LYS A 20 -53.95 -30.73 -15.27
N LYS A 21 -52.96 -31.03 -16.15
CA LYS A 21 -52.00 -30.02 -16.57
C LYS A 21 -52.85 -28.85 -17.08
N ASP A 22 -52.75 -27.72 -16.42
CA ASP A 22 -53.40 -26.51 -16.87
C ASP A 22 -52.73 -26.17 -18.21
N LEU A 23 -53.48 -26.44 -19.29
CA LEU A 23 -53.09 -26.07 -20.67
C LEU A 23 -53.59 -24.66 -20.97
N GLY A 24 -53.71 -23.85 -19.92
CA GLY A 24 -54.03 -22.43 -20.10
C GLY A 24 -53.11 -21.83 -21.11
N ASN A 25 -53.67 -21.25 -22.13
CA ASN A 25 -52.96 -20.50 -23.17
C ASN A 25 -52.56 -19.15 -22.55
N TYR A 26 -51.64 -19.21 -21.56
CA TYR A 26 -51.10 -17.99 -20.98
C TYR A 26 -50.10 -17.43 -21.99
N ASP A 27 -50.55 -16.45 -22.73
CA ASP A 27 -49.66 -15.61 -23.53
C ASP A 27 -48.89 -14.70 -22.56
N TYR A 28 -47.90 -15.32 -21.89
CA TYR A 28 -47.08 -14.61 -20.88
C TYR A 28 -46.14 -13.69 -21.63
N HIS A 29 -46.46 -12.42 -21.67
CA HIS A 29 -45.57 -11.35 -22.06
C HIS A 29 -44.81 -10.89 -20.78
N PRO A 30 -43.51 -11.22 -20.64
CA PRO A 30 -42.76 -10.69 -19.53
C PRO A 30 -42.82 -9.15 -19.58
N PRO A 31 -42.92 -8.48 -18.42
CA PRO A 31 -42.86 -7.03 -18.38
C PRO A 31 -41.59 -6.52 -19.04
N SER A 32 -41.67 -5.46 -19.82
CA SER A 32 -40.50 -4.84 -20.42
C SER A 32 -39.56 -4.34 -19.32
N GLU A 33 -38.26 -4.64 -19.44
CA GLU A 33 -37.25 -4.10 -18.53
C GLU A 33 -36.75 -2.74 -19.04
N PRO A 34 -36.43 -1.78 -18.16
CA PRO A 34 -35.84 -0.52 -18.57
C PRO A 34 -34.46 -0.74 -19.14
N THR A 35 -34.19 -0.15 -20.29
CA THR A 35 -32.84 -0.07 -20.85
C THR A 35 -32.16 1.18 -20.32
N ILE A 36 -30.92 1.02 -19.89
CA ILE A 36 -30.09 2.09 -19.36
C ILE A 36 -28.70 1.94 -19.97
N SER A 37 -28.21 2.96 -20.66
CA SER A 37 -26.91 2.91 -21.32
C SER A 37 -25.82 3.41 -20.37
N GLU A 38 -24.68 2.70 -20.36
CA GLU A 38 -23.42 3.11 -19.72
C GLU A 38 -23.54 3.47 -18.23
N PHE A 39 -24.46 2.84 -17.50
CA PHE A 39 -24.72 3.16 -16.11
C PHE A 39 -24.60 1.96 -15.16
N ARG A 40 -25.11 0.80 -15.57
CA ARG A 40 -25.05 -0.43 -14.74
C ARG A 40 -23.59 -0.79 -14.45
N ASP A 41 -23.28 -1.06 -13.18
CA ASP A 41 -21.94 -1.41 -12.67
C ASP A 41 -20.85 -0.35 -12.87
N SER A 42 -21.21 0.85 -13.38
CA SER A 42 -20.30 1.98 -13.53
C SER A 42 -19.89 2.58 -12.20
N THR A 43 -18.73 3.22 -12.16
CA THR A 43 -18.24 3.99 -11.00
C THR A 43 -18.16 5.47 -11.36
N PHE A 44 -18.86 6.31 -10.61
CA PHE A 44 -18.84 7.76 -10.74
C PHE A 44 -17.99 8.38 -9.64
N THR A 45 -17.10 9.29 -10.00
CA THR A 45 -16.31 10.03 -8.99
C THR A 45 -17.08 11.27 -8.54
N ALA A 46 -17.15 11.48 -7.24
CA ALA A 46 -17.76 12.64 -6.61
C ALA A 46 -16.78 13.32 -5.66
N LEU A 47 -16.50 14.58 -5.85
CA LEU A 47 -15.66 15.36 -4.94
C LEU A 47 -16.50 15.79 -3.72
N LEU A 48 -15.96 15.60 -2.54
CA LEU A 48 -16.62 15.98 -1.29
C LEU A 48 -16.88 17.49 -1.23
N GLY A 49 -18.12 17.85 -1.00
CA GLY A 49 -18.60 19.23 -1.00
C GLY A 49 -19.08 19.75 -2.36
N ASP A 50 -18.82 19.04 -3.44
CA ASP A 50 -19.23 19.43 -4.79
C ASP A 50 -20.59 18.84 -5.17
N SER A 51 -21.17 19.40 -6.23
CA SER A 51 -22.43 18.90 -6.83
C SER A 51 -22.20 17.61 -7.60
N LEU A 52 -22.91 16.55 -7.23
CA LEU A 52 -23.02 15.31 -8.01
C LEU A 52 -24.34 15.33 -8.79
N ILE A 53 -24.23 15.21 -10.12
CA ILE A 53 -25.40 15.11 -11.02
C ILE A 53 -25.28 13.81 -11.81
N LEU A 54 -26.24 12.88 -11.61
CA LEU A 54 -26.33 11.66 -12.41
C LEU A 54 -27.62 11.68 -13.24
N ASN A 55 -27.46 11.66 -14.57
CA ASN A 55 -28.54 11.79 -15.53
C ASN A 55 -28.45 10.72 -16.64
N PRO A 56 -28.60 9.42 -16.30
CA PRO A 56 -28.53 8.35 -17.30
C PRO A 56 -29.70 8.43 -18.28
N LYS A 57 -29.48 7.96 -19.51
CA LYS A 57 -30.56 7.79 -20.48
C LYS A 57 -31.33 6.52 -20.15
N ILE A 58 -32.62 6.67 -19.85
CA ILE A 58 -33.50 5.58 -19.48
C ILE A 58 -34.63 5.51 -20.49
N SER A 59 -34.95 4.32 -20.98
CA SER A 59 -36.14 4.03 -21.75
C SER A 59 -36.81 2.75 -21.26
N LEU A 60 -38.12 2.76 -21.24
CA LEU A 60 -38.97 1.61 -20.97
C LEU A 60 -40.04 1.57 -22.02
N ALA A 61 -40.33 0.41 -22.59
CA ALA A 61 -41.32 0.28 -23.66
C ALA A 61 -42.70 0.78 -23.17
N ASP A 62 -43.35 1.53 -24.04
CA ASP A 62 -44.67 2.11 -23.81
C ASP A 62 -44.80 2.99 -22.55
N ALA A 63 -43.69 3.54 -22.06
CA ALA A 63 -43.65 4.44 -20.90
C ALA A 63 -43.09 5.81 -21.28
N ASP A 64 -43.71 6.87 -20.78
CA ASP A 64 -43.13 8.21 -20.72
C ASP A 64 -42.30 8.33 -19.41
N PRO A 65 -40.97 8.39 -19.49
CA PRO A 65 -40.12 8.45 -18.26
C PRO A 65 -40.47 9.60 -17.33
N LYS A 66 -41.06 10.67 -17.81
CA LYS A 66 -41.42 11.83 -16.99
C LYS A 66 -42.78 11.68 -16.28
N LYS A 67 -43.67 10.85 -16.78
CA LYS A 67 -45.03 10.68 -16.24
C LYS A 67 -45.20 9.33 -15.53
N ASP A 68 -44.67 8.29 -16.16
CA ASP A 68 -44.94 6.91 -15.76
C ASP A 68 -43.90 6.32 -14.87
N LEU A 69 -42.70 6.98 -14.71
CA LEU A 69 -41.62 6.46 -13.89
C LEU A 69 -41.34 7.36 -12.68
N SER A 70 -41.03 6.71 -11.55
CA SER A 70 -40.48 7.35 -10.37
C SER A 70 -39.08 6.78 -10.08
N PHE A 71 -38.21 7.59 -9.47
CA PHE A 71 -36.80 7.26 -9.27
C PHE A 71 -36.43 7.44 -7.82
N GLU A 72 -35.75 6.40 -7.28
CA GLU A 72 -35.20 6.38 -5.94
C GLU A 72 -33.74 5.98 -6.02
N TRP A 73 -32.85 6.79 -5.49
CA TRP A 73 -31.42 6.56 -5.44
C TRP A 73 -31.01 6.17 -4.03
N ARG A 74 -30.37 5.03 -3.88
CA ARG A 74 -29.90 4.56 -2.60
C ARG A 74 -28.38 4.42 -2.64
N ILE A 75 -27.70 5.07 -1.70
CA ILE A 75 -26.26 5.12 -1.57
C ILE A 75 -25.88 4.58 -0.19
N ALA A 76 -25.11 3.50 -0.13
CA ALA A 76 -24.68 2.92 1.12
C ALA A 76 -23.67 3.83 1.84
N VAL A 77 -23.93 4.09 3.12
CA VAL A 77 -23.01 4.77 4.05
C VAL A 77 -22.63 3.75 5.11
N ALA A 78 -21.63 2.93 4.76
CA ALA A 78 -21.26 1.75 5.56
C ALA A 78 -20.83 2.12 7.00
N GLU A 79 -20.16 3.27 7.15
CA GLU A 79 -19.68 3.80 8.42
C GLU A 79 -20.82 4.12 9.40
N GLU A 80 -21.98 4.48 8.85
CA GLU A 80 -23.19 4.81 9.62
C GLU A 80 -24.21 3.67 9.60
N GLN A 81 -23.90 2.54 8.96
CA GLN A 81 -24.77 1.38 8.79
C GLN A 81 -26.16 1.73 8.24
N ARG A 82 -26.24 2.69 7.31
CA ARG A 82 -27.47 3.15 6.66
C ARG A 82 -27.33 3.32 5.17
N GLU A 83 -28.45 3.48 4.47
CA GLU A 83 -28.52 3.99 3.10
C GLU A 83 -28.99 5.46 3.13
N ALA A 84 -28.28 6.31 2.40
CA ALA A 84 -28.79 7.64 2.07
C ALA A 84 -29.76 7.49 0.88
N VAL A 85 -30.96 8.05 1.02
CA VAL A 85 -32.04 7.89 0.02
C VAL A 85 -32.36 9.27 -0.58
N TYR A 86 -32.37 9.32 -1.91
CA TYR A 86 -32.73 10.51 -2.68
C TYR A 86 -33.80 10.12 -3.68
N THR A 87 -34.70 11.05 -4.02
CA THR A 87 -35.78 10.84 -4.97
C THR A 87 -35.72 11.84 -6.11
N GLY A 88 -36.34 11.49 -7.25
CA GLY A 88 -36.37 12.33 -8.44
C GLY A 88 -35.34 11.98 -9.49
N PHE A 89 -35.43 12.66 -10.64
CA PHE A 89 -34.59 12.43 -11.82
C PHE A 89 -34.31 13.76 -12.54
N PRO A 90 -33.06 14.05 -12.90
CA PRO A 90 -31.82 13.34 -12.52
C PRO A 90 -31.52 13.42 -11.02
N LEU A 91 -30.61 12.55 -10.52
CA LEU A 91 -30.05 12.78 -9.17
C LEU A 91 -29.28 14.09 -9.18
N LYS A 92 -29.59 14.96 -8.23
CA LYS A 92 -28.85 16.20 -7.96
C LYS A 92 -28.65 16.34 -6.46
N MET A 93 -27.41 16.33 -6.03
CA MET A 93 -27.07 16.48 -4.62
C MET A 93 -25.70 17.12 -4.42
N VAL A 94 -25.47 17.76 -3.30
CA VAL A 94 -24.11 18.04 -2.82
C VAL A 94 -23.57 16.77 -2.16
N PHE A 95 -22.43 16.27 -2.65
CA PHE A 95 -21.89 15.03 -2.15
C PHE A 95 -21.18 15.22 -0.82
N ASN A 96 -21.86 14.89 0.29
CA ASN A 96 -21.37 15.00 1.66
C ASN A 96 -21.33 13.65 2.39
N LEU A 97 -21.31 12.55 1.66
CA LEU A 97 -21.36 11.20 2.25
C LEU A 97 -19.98 10.67 2.68
N GLY A 98 -18.94 11.50 2.58
CA GLY A 98 -17.56 11.13 2.93
C GLY A 98 -16.79 10.45 1.80
N PRO A 99 -15.47 10.34 1.93
CA PRO A 99 -14.62 9.69 0.94
C PRO A 99 -14.79 8.17 0.94
N GLY A 100 -14.33 7.51 -0.16
CA GLY A 100 -14.35 6.07 -0.32
C GLY A 100 -15.37 5.56 -1.32
N LEU A 101 -15.28 4.26 -1.65
CA LEU A 101 -16.14 3.61 -2.62
C LEU A 101 -17.48 3.21 -1.97
N ARG A 102 -18.58 3.69 -2.54
CA ARG A 102 -19.94 3.45 -2.04
C ARG A 102 -20.74 2.62 -3.02
N SER A 103 -21.22 1.47 -2.57
CA SER A 103 -22.20 0.69 -3.32
C SER A 103 -23.50 1.46 -3.38
N SER A 104 -24.08 1.54 -4.58
CA SER A 104 -25.27 2.34 -4.82
C SER A 104 -26.22 1.61 -5.77
N LYS A 105 -27.48 1.96 -5.73
CA LYS A 105 -28.51 1.44 -6.64
C LYS A 105 -29.50 2.54 -7.02
N LEU A 106 -29.83 2.59 -8.30
CA LEU A 106 -30.99 3.30 -8.80
C LEU A 106 -32.18 2.34 -8.84
N ILE A 107 -33.27 2.70 -8.21
CA ILE A 107 -34.54 1.98 -8.28
C ILE A 107 -35.46 2.77 -9.19
N ILE A 108 -35.82 2.18 -10.33
CA ILE A 108 -36.82 2.70 -11.26
C ILE A 108 -38.14 2.05 -10.93
N ILE A 109 -39.16 2.85 -10.65
CA ILE A 109 -40.50 2.38 -10.30
C ILE A 109 -41.42 2.72 -11.47
N ASP A 110 -42.01 1.70 -12.07
CA ASP A 110 -43.07 1.89 -13.07
C ASP A 110 -44.40 2.11 -12.33
N ASN A 111 -44.87 3.37 -12.35
CA ASN A 111 -46.08 3.77 -11.62
C ASN A 111 -47.39 3.16 -12.21
N ARG A 112 -47.32 2.61 -13.44
CA ARG A 112 -48.48 1.99 -14.10
C ARG A 112 -48.85 0.61 -13.50
N ASN A 113 -47.81 -0.11 -12.99
CA ASN A 113 -47.95 -1.49 -12.48
C ASN A 113 -47.24 -1.74 -11.16
N GLY A 114 -46.47 -0.77 -10.63
CA GLY A 114 -45.73 -0.88 -9.36
C GLY A 114 -44.47 -1.70 -9.43
N LEU A 115 -43.99 -2.14 -10.60
CA LEU A 115 -42.77 -2.89 -10.75
C LEU A 115 -41.55 -2.01 -10.42
N ARG A 116 -40.57 -2.65 -9.78
CA ARG A 116 -39.33 -1.98 -9.33
C ARG A 116 -38.12 -2.66 -9.95
N TYR A 117 -37.32 -1.87 -10.67
CA TYR A 117 -36.11 -2.34 -11.35
C TYR A 117 -34.88 -1.76 -10.65
N MET A 118 -33.98 -2.63 -10.20
CA MET A 118 -32.76 -2.21 -9.51
C MET A 118 -31.56 -2.21 -10.45
N ILE A 119 -30.89 -1.09 -10.55
CA ILE A 119 -29.70 -0.89 -11.37
C ILE A 119 -28.54 -0.58 -10.43
N PRO A 120 -27.58 -1.48 -10.25
CA PRO A 120 -26.41 -1.24 -9.41
C PRO A 120 -25.43 -0.27 -10.08
N PHE A 121 -24.79 0.55 -9.29
CA PHE A 121 -23.68 1.41 -9.66
C PHE A 121 -22.83 1.72 -8.42
N LYS A 122 -21.74 2.44 -8.60
CA LYS A 122 -20.85 2.85 -7.51
C LYS A 122 -20.56 4.34 -7.55
N ILE A 123 -20.30 4.93 -6.38
CA ILE A 123 -19.80 6.30 -6.28
C ILE A 123 -18.47 6.24 -5.51
N LEU A 124 -17.42 6.76 -6.13
CA LEU A 124 -16.13 6.98 -5.47
C LEU A 124 -16.10 8.40 -4.93
N GLY A 125 -16.36 8.55 -3.63
CA GLY A 125 -16.14 9.81 -2.93
C GLY A 125 -14.65 10.13 -2.85
N SER A 126 -14.27 11.32 -3.29
CA SER A 126 -12.88 11.81 -3.28
C SER A 126 -12.77 13.16 -2.60
N THR A 127 -11.55 13.55 -2.26
CA THR A 127 -11.21 14.88 -1.74
C THR A 127 -10.08 15.47 -2.59
N GLN A 128 -9.76 16.74 -2.38
CA GLN A 128 -8.61 17.37 -3.03
C GLN A 128 -7.26 16.71 -2.67
N PHE A 129 -7.23 15.79 -1.68
CA PHE A 129 -6.04 15.05 -1.24
C PHE A 129 -6.05 13.58 -1.69
N SER A 130 -7.06 13.16 -2.44
CA SER A 130 -7.18 11.77 -2.91
C SER A 130 -6.16 11.41 -3.99
N VAL A 131 -5.70 12.40 -4.77
CA VAL A 131 -4.68 12.26 -5.82
C VAL A 131 -3.61 13.32 -5.61
N GLY A 132 -2.34 12.91 -5.70
CA GLY A 132 -1.19 13.79 -5.50
C GLY A 132 -0.09 13.13 -4.70
N SER A 133 0.89 13.92 -4.24
CA SER A 133 2.04 13.43 -3.49
C SER A 133 2.08 14.02 -2.08
N LEU A 134 2.20 13.17 -1.07
CA LEU A 134 2.48 13.58 0.30
C LEU A 134 3.98 13.47 0.54
N ILE A 135 4.60 14.55 1.01
CA ILE A 135 6.04 14.66 1.25
C ILE A 135 6.27 14.91 2.74
N LEU A 136 7.07 14.04 3.36
CA LEU A 136 7.60 14.24 4.70
C LEU A 136 8.98 14.87 4.58
N SER A 137 9.23 15.94 5.32
CA SER A 137 10.52 16.63 5.34
C SER A 137 10.98 16.92 6.77
N ASP A 138 12.25 17.16 6.92
CA ASP A 138 12.92 17.56 8.15
C ASP A 138 13.29 19.05 8.08
N ASP A 139 12.65 19.85 8.88
CA ASP A 139 12.98 21.26 9.03
C ASP A 139 13.61 21.50 10.41
N ASN A 140 14.95 21.52 10.44
CA ASN A 140 15.74 21.68 11.65
C ASN A 140 15.37 20.70 12.77
N GLY A 141 15.23 19.44 12.43
CA GLY A 141 14.88 18.34 13.32
C GLY A 141 13.39 18.16 13.55
N THR A 142 12.53 19.08 13.07
CA THR A 142 11.08 18.98 13.21
C THR A 142 10.46 18.46 11.92
N GLY A 143 9.61 17.43 12.02
CA GLY A 143 8.86 16.91 10.88
C GLY A 143 7.92 17.96 10.28
N LYS A 144 7.88 18.03 8.94
CA LYS A 144 6.92 18.82 8.18
C LYS A 144 6.23 17.95 7.14
N LEU A 145 4.99 18.24 6.85
CA LEU A 145 4.20 17.50 5.86
C LEU A 145 3.68 18.46 4.81
N SER A 146 3.98 18.19 3.54
CA SER A 146 3.49 18.97 2.40
C SER A 146 2.71 18.09 1.45
N PHE A 147 1.61 18.61 0.90
CA PHE A 147 0.85 17.92 -0.13
C PHE A 147 1.04 18.64 -1.47
N VAL A 148 1.40 17.88 -2.49
CA VAL A 148 1.56 18.37 -3.87
C VAL A 148 0.41 17.88 -4.70
N LYS A 149 -0.39 18.81 -5.20
CA LYS A 149 -1.55 18.52 -6.06
C LYS A 149 -1.11 18.08 -7.46
N PRO A 150 -2.00 17.47 -8.27
CA PRO A 150 -1.68 17.09 -9.65
C PRO A 150 -1.26 18.26 -10.56
N ASP A 151 -1.68 19.47 -10.25
CA ASP A 151 -1.29 20.72 -10.93
C ASP A 151 0.06 21.29 -10.45
N HIS A 152 0.80 20.53 -9.65
CA HIS A 152 2.06 20.89 -9.00
C HIS A 152 1.97 21.96 -7.90
N THR A 153 0.77 22.40 -7.51
CA THR A 153 0.59 23.31 -6.37
C THR A 153 1.03 22.62 -5.07
N VAL A 154 1.93 23.26 -4.33
CA VAL A 154 2.42 22.78 -3.04
C VAL A 154 1.61 23.42 -1.92
N VAL A 155 0.99 22.59 -1.09
CA VAL A 155 0.37 23.00 0.18
C VAL A 155 1.35 22.63 1.29
N ALA A 156 2.16 23.59 1.69
CA ALA A 156 3.22 23.40 2.68
C ALA A 156 2.65 23.30 4.10
N ASP A 157 3.36 22.58 4.98
CA ASP A 157 3.08 22.41 6.42
C ASP A 157 1.60 22.08 6.72
N ILE A 158 1.01 21.21 5.89
CA ILE A 158 -0.43 20.90 5.92
C ILE A 158 -0.87 20.28 7.25
N TYR A 159 0.01 19.50 7.91
CA TYR A 159 -0.32 18.92 9.21
C TYR A 159 -0.58 20.00 10.27
N LYS A 160 0.31 20.99 10.36
CA LYS A 160 0.14 22.12 11.29
C LYS A 160 -1.11 22.92 10.98
N SER A 161 -1.41 23.12 9.70
CA SER A 161 -2.61 23.84 9.25
C SER A 161 -3.91 23.18 9.71
N PHE A 162 -3.95 21.83 9.75
CA PHE A 162 -5.15 21.09 10.12
C PHE A 162 -5.27 20.79 11.61
N HIS A 163 -4.13 20.63 12.30
CA HIS A 163 -4.12 20.13 13.67
C HIS A 163 -3.64 21.19 14.68
N ASN A 164 -3.20 22.37 14.22
CA ASN A 164 -2.64 23.44 15.06
C ASN A 164 -1.50 22.96 15.98
N GLU A 165 -0.74 21.96 15.51
CA GLU A 165 0.43 21.42 16.22
C GLU A 165 1.52 21.04 15.23
N ASP A 166 2.78 21.08 15.65
CA ASP A 166 3.89 20.61 14.85
C ASP A 166 4.00 19.08 14.91
N LEU A 167 4.42 18.46 13.80
CA LEU A 167 4.80 17.05 13.77
C LEU A 167 5.93 16.77 14.79
N PRO A 168 6.08 15.51 15.21
CA PRO A 168 7.21 15.07 16.03
C PRO A 168 8.56 15.32 15.34
N LYS A 169 9.61 15.31 16.15
CA LYS A 169 11.00 15.44 15.69
C LYS A 169 11.51 14.16 15.04
N ASN A 170 12.65 14.29 14.33
CA ASN A 170 13.35 13.18 13.70
C ASN A 170 12.45 12.36 12.78
N PRO A 171 11.89 12.95 11.71
CA PRO A 171 11.07 12.23 10.74
C PRO A 171 11.88 11.14 10.05
N VAL A 172 11.28 9.95 9.87
CA VAL A 172 11.96 8.74 9.37
C VAL A 172 11.33 8.24 8.07
N GLN A 173 10.01 8.11 8.04
CA GLN A 173 9.33 7.45 6.92
C GLN A 173 7.85 7.84 6.83
N LEU A 174 7.34 7.90 5.60
CA LEU A 174 5.92 7.80 5.30
C LEU A 174 5.59 6.36 4.93
N TYR A 175 4.73 5.71 5.69
CA TYR A 175 4.19 4.41 5.32
C TYR A 175 2.75 4.58 4.86
N PHE A 176 2.43 4.09 3.66
CA PHE A 176 1.08 4.10 3.13
C PHE A 176 0.46 2.73 3.35
N SER A 177 -0.57 2.69 4.18
CA SER A 177 -1.38 1.49 4.42
C SER A 177 -2.58 1.50 3.49
N ASP A 178 -2.61 0.53 2.58
CA ASP A 178 -3.70 0.33 1.62
C ASP A 178 -4.30 -1.07 1.85
N PRO A 179 -5.43 -1.18 2.55
CA PRO A 179 -6.04 -2.46 2.85
C PRO A 179 -6.37 -3.25 1.58
N LEU A 180 -6.28 -4.57 1.67
CA LEU A 180 -6.58 -5.46 0.55
C LEU A 180 -8.05 -5.33 0.12
N PRO A 181 -8.37 -5.42 -1.17
CA PRO A 181 -9.72 -5.18 -1.70
C PRO A 181 -10.82 -6.08 -1.13
N TYR A 182 -10.45 -7.26 -0.64
CA TYR A 182 -11.39 -8.22 -0.03
C TYR A 182 -11.59 -8.00 1.49
N GLN A 183 -10.85 -7.05 2.08
CA GLN A 183 -11.07 -6.66 3.47
C GLN A 183 -12.23 -5.66 3.54
N PRO A 184 -13.07 -5.74 4.56
CA PRO A 184 -14.16 -4.76 4.75
C PRO A 184 -13.64 -3.36 5.13
N ILE A 185 -12.34 -3.22 5.33
CA ILE A 185 -11.68 -1.95 5.61
C ILE A 185 -11.34 -1.28 4.28
N THR A 186 -12.00 -0.18 4.00
CA THR A 186 -11.79 0.62 2.78
C THR A 186 -10.93 1.84 2.99
N ASN A 187 -10.49 2.12 4.22
CA ASN A 187 -9.81 3.34 4.57
C ASN A 187 -8.30 3.18 4.45
N GLN A 188 -7.73 3.92 3.52
CA GLN A 188 -6.28 4.08 3.36
C GLN A 188 -5.75 5.07 4.40
N ASP A 189 -4.57 4.78 4.94
CA ASP A 189 -3.92 5.60 5.96
C ASP A 189 -2.48 5.98 5.57
N TYR A 190 -2.06 7.19 5.95
CA TYR A 190 -0.65 7.56 6.01
C TYR A 190 -0.15 7.46 7.45
N TRP A 191 0.90 6.70 7.67
CA TRP A 191 1.62 6.67 8.93
C TRP A 191 2.84 7.56 8.83
N VAL A 192 2.82 8.66 9.55
CA VAL A 192 3.91 9.64 9.55
C VAL A 192 4.85 9.29 10.70
N LEU A 193 5.91 8.56 10.38
CA LEU A 193 6.80 7.95 11.37
C LEU A 193 7.95 8.88 11.72
N CYS A 194 8.09 9.16 13.02
CA CYS A 194 9.10 10.03 13.59
C CYS A 194 9.68 9.39 14.87
N ASN A 195 10.97 9.55 15.11
CA ASN A 195 11.67 9.04 16.28
C ASN A 195 11.91 10.18 17.31
N ASP A 196 10.84 10.81 17.79
CA ASP A 196 10.90 11.95 18.71
C ASP A 196 11.26 11.53 20.15
N GLY A 197 10.81 10.36 20.58
CA GLY A 197 10.95 9.88 21.96
C GLY A 197 9.93 10.46 22.95
N THR A 198 9.29 11.59 22.64
CA THR A 198 8.29 12.26 23.50
C THR A 198 6.94 12.42 22.85
N LYS A 199 6.89 12.92 21.62
CA LYS A 199 5.68 13.06 20.84
C LYS A 199 5.40 11.81 20.01
N LYS A 200 4.11 11.48 19.90
CA LYS A 200 3.65 10.27 19.15
C LYS A 200 3.52 10.58 17.67
N SER A 201 3.95 9.67 16.83
CA SER A 201 3.78 9.70 15.37
C SER A 201 2.30 9.60 14.99
N PRO A 202 1.75 10.53 14.19
CA PRO A 202 0.34 10.49 13.80
C PRO A 202 0.07 9.48 12.67
N VAL A 203 -1.14 8.92 12.70
CA VAL A 203 -1.74 8.16 11.61
C VAL A 203 -2.88 8.98 11.04
N LEU A 204 -2.80 9.30 9.75
CA LEU A 204 -3.72 10.18 9.06
C LEU A 204 -4.59 9.39 8.10
N ASP A 205 -5.87 9.76 7.98
CA ASP A 205 -6.72 9.32 6.88
C ASP A 205 -6.14 9.83 5.55
N ALA A 206 -5.94 8.92 4.59
CA ALA A 206 -5.24 9.28 3.36
C ALA A 206 -6.04 10.20 2.42
N SER A 207 -7.35 10.28 2.59
CA SER A 207 -8.21 11.12 1.76
C SER A 207 -8.47 12.49 2.34
N THR A 208 -8.43 12.64 3.67
CA THR A 208 -8.72 13.89 4.37
C THR A 208 -7.50 14.53 5.01
N LEU A 209 -6.43 13.77 5.22
CA LEU A 209 -5.23 14.11 6.00
C LEU A 209 -5.53 14.45 7.47
N LEU A 210 -6.73 14.13 7.95
CA LEU A 210 -7.07 14.27 9.36
C LEU A 210 -6.48 13.11 10.16
N ARG A 211 -6.00 13.41 11.38
CA ARG A 211 -5.47 12.40 12.28
C ARG A 211 -6.59 11.49 12.78
N LYS A 212 -6.45 10.20 12.56
CA LYS A 212 -7.35 9.16 13.08
C LYS A 212 -6.92 8.64 14.43
N ARG A 213 -5.62 8.42 14.59
CA ARG A 213 -4.99 7.85 15.79
C ARG A 213 -3.48 8.16 15.81
N TYR A 214 -2.80 7.64 16.80
CA TYR A 214 -1.34 7.66 16.85
C TYR A 214 -0.74 6.28 16.61
N PHE A 215 0.49 6.24 16.12
CA PHE A 215 1.19 5.01 15.76
C PHE A 215 1.37 4.03 16.93
N ASN A 216 1.50 4.52 18.17
CA ASN A 216 1.57 3.65 19.35
C ASN A 216 0.29 2.81 19.56
N GLU A 217 -0.82 3.21 19.01
CA GLU A 217 -2.08 2.44 19.03
C GLU A 217 -2.08 1.28 18.02
N GLN A 218 -1.05 1.22 17.14
CA GLN A 218 -0.86 0.16 16.17
C GLN A 218 -0.23 -1.12 16.76
N PHE A 219 -0.10 -1.20 18.06
CA PHE A 219 0.43 -2.36 18.77
C PHE A 219 -0.64 -2.97 19.66
N PHE A 220 -0.67 -4.30 19.79
CA PHE A 220 -1.46 -4.96 20.85
C PHE A 220 -0.88 -4.65 22.23
N THR A 221 0.45 -4.67 22.34
CA THR A 221 1.16 -4.22 23.53
C THR A 221 2.14 -3.14 23.10
N THR A 222 1.86 -1.88 23.46
CA THR A 222 2.69 -0.74 23.07
C THR A 222 4.06 -0.81 23.75
N PRO A 223 5.18 -0.82 23.01
CA PRO A 223 6.51 -0.69 23.59
C PRO A 223 6.67 0.63 24.35
N SER A 224 7.49 0.63 25.40
CA SER A 224 7.79 1.85 26.18
C SER A 224 8.50 2.92 25.36
N VAL A 225 9.29 2.51 24.39
CA VAL A 225 9.97 3.36 23.40
C VAL A 225 9.70 2.81 22.02
N ILE A 226 9.50 3.69 21.04
CA ILE A 226 9.27 3.31 19.64
C ILE A 226 10.31 4.03 18.79
N ASN A 227 11.33 3.31 18.35
CA ASN A 227 12.32 3.77 17.37
C ASN A 227 12.16 2.97 16.09
N VAL A 228 11.56 3.58 15.10
CA VAL A 228 11.33 2.95 13.78
C VAL A 228 12.63 2.95 13.00
N GLY A 229 13.10 1.77 12.61
CA GLY A 229 14.19 1.60 11.67
C GLY A 229 13.69 1.65 10.22
N ARG A 230 12.74 0.78 9.88
CA ARG A 230 12.08 0.74 8.55
C ARG A 230 10.84 -0.14 8.60
N LEU A 231 9.75 0.33 7.98
CA LEU A 231 8.58 -0.49 7.68
C LEU A 231 8.52 -0.79 6.18
N VAL A 232 8.07 -1.98 5.84
CA VAL A 232 7.81 -2.42 4.45
C VAL A 232 6.43 -3.08 4.38
N PRO A 233 5.75 -3.00 3.23
CA PRO A 233 4.51 -3.73 3.05
C PRO A 233 4.79 -5.24 2.94
N PHE A 234 3.94 -6.02 3.59
CA PHE A 234 3.90 -7.46 3.50
C PHE A 234 2.48 -7.88 3.11
N MET A 235 2.33 -8.91 2.27
CA MET A 235 1.04 -9.48 1.84
C MET A 235 -0.07 -8.43 1.68
N GLY A 236 0.09 -7.52 0.72
CA GLY A 236 -0.92 -6.51 0.40
C GLY A 236 -1.01 -5.37 1.40
N THR A 237 0.15 -4.80 1.77
CA THR A 237 0.29 -3.58 2.56
C THR A 237 0.23 -3.72 4.09
N VAL A 238 0.08 -4.94 4.62
CA VAL A 238 0.25 -5.16 6.06
C VAL A 238 1.68 -4.77 6.46
N PRO A 239 1.85 -3.87 7.45
CA PRO A 239 3.17 -3.40 7.81
C PRO A 239 3.99 -4.51 8.48
N THR A 240 5.22 -4.64 8.03
CA THR A 240 6.23 -5.44 8.71
C THR A 240 7.49 -4.60 8.80
N GLY A 241 8.21 -4.65 9.91
CA GLY A 241 9.38 -3.81 10.00
C GLY A 241 10.27 -4.03 11.20
N VAL A 242 11.34 -3.25 11.20
CA VAL A 242 12.27 -3.20 12.31
C VAL A 242 11.92 -2.00 13.19
N ILE A 243 11.57 -2.27 14.43
CA ILE A 243 11.31 -1.28 15.48
C ILE A 243 12.17 -1.68 16.69
N ASN A 244 12.91 -0.74 17.27
CA ASN A 244 13.82 -1.01 18.40
C ASN A 244 14.83 -2.14 18.11
N ASN A 245 15.30 -2.26 16.86
CA ASN A 245 16.16 -3.35 16.38
C ASN A 245 15.54 -4.75 16.52
N LYS A 246 14.23 -4.85 16.62
CA LYS A 246 13.46 -6.10 16.64
C LYS A 246 12.53 -6.19 15.44
N LEU A 247 12.28 -7.40 14.96
CA LEU A 247 11.29 -7.63 13.92
C LEU A 247 9.88 -7.56 14.52
N TYR A 248 9.03 -6.77 13.89
CA TYR A 248 7.60 -6.69 14.15
C TYR A 248 6.83 -7.06 12.87
N VAL A 249 5.91 -7.99 12.98
CA VAL A 249 5.06 -8.43 11.88
C VAL A 249 3.63 -8.02 12.18
N GLY A 250 3.00 -7.32 11.25
CA GLY A 250 1.61 -6.94 11.37
C GLY A 250 0.67 -8.13 11.20
N VAL A 251 -0.43 -8.13 11.89
CA VAL A 251 -1.45 -9.19 11.82
C VAL A 251 -2.38 -8.93 10.65
N VAL A 252 -2.49 -9.89 9.73
CA VAL A 252 -3.31 -9.78 8.52
C VAL A 252 -4.80 -9.92 8.82
N SER A 253 -5.16 -10.84 9.71
CA SER A 253 -6.53 -11.20 10.00
C SER A 253 -6.82 -11.03 11.48
N THR A 254 -7.40 -9.89 11.83
CA THR A 254 -8.00 -9.69 13.14
C THR A 254 -9.52 -9.58 12.95
N ALA A 255 -10.29 -10.36 13.68
CA ALA A 255 -11.73 -10.20 13.72
C ALA A 255 -12.09 -9.19 14.82
N PRO A 256 -12.96 -8.25 14.55
CA PRO A 256 -13.75 -8.00 13.35
C PRO A 256 -13.06 -7.07 12.32
N PHE A 257 -11.77 -7.12 12.14
CA PHE A 257 -10.93 -6.47 11.14
C PHE A 257 -10.60 -4.99 11.38
N ALA A 258 -11.51 -4.16 11.75
CA ALA A 258 -11.25 -2.78 12.14
C ALA A 258 -11.54 -2.63 13.65
N PRO A 259 -10.70 -1.89 14.39
CA PRO A 259 -9.55 -1.09 13.99
C PRO A 259 -8.21 -1.83 13.96
N ASP A 260 -8.20 -3.14 14.15
CA ASP A 260 -6.98 -3.91 14.48
C ASP A 260 -6.18 -4.42 13.26
N TYR A 261 -6.64 -4.10 12.04
CA TYR A 261 -5.91 -4.46 10.82
C TYR A 261 -4.49 -3.89 10.83
N GLY A 262 -3.52 -4.77 10.59
CA GLY A 262 -2.11 -4.40 10.54
C GLY A 262 -1.49 -4.08 11.91
N LYS A 263 -2.21 -4.29 13.02
CA LYS A 263 -1.59 -4.16 14.34
C LYS A 263 -0.41 -5.10 14.49
N PHE A 264 0.62 -4.61 15.13
CA PHE A 264 1.78 -5.41 15.47
C PHE A 264 1.50 -6.30 16.69
N ALA A 265 1.88 -7.57 16.55
CA ALA A 265 2.05 -8.47 17.67
C ALA A 265 3.21 -7.98 18.58
N ASN A 266 3.51 -8.74 19.64
CA ASN A 266 4.68 -8.45 20.45
C ASN A 266 5.96 -8.58 19.63
N GLU A 267 7.02 -7.92 20.07
CA GLU A 267 8.34 -8.12 19.47
C GLU A 267 8.70 -9.61 19.48
N GLN A 268 9.38 -10.04 18.44
CA GLN A 268 9.83 -11.43 18.37
C GLN A 268 10.95 -11.66 19.38
N SER A 269 10.73 -12.64 20.26
CA SER A 269 11.71 -13.02 21.27
C SER A 269 12.96 -13.59 20.60
N GLY A 270 14.12 -13.29 21.16
CA GLY A 270 15.42 -13.74 20.68
C GLY A 270 16.54 -12.77 21.06
N ASP A 271 17.74 -13.29 21.13
CA ASP A 271 18.92 -12.49 21.46
C ASP A 271 19.60 -11.98 20.18
N TYR A 272 19.02 -10.95 19.56
CA TYR A 272 19.50 -10.33 18.33
C TYR A 272 19.25 -8.81 18.32
N LEU A 273 19.99 -8.09 17.48
CA LEU A 273 19.76 -6.69 17.12
C LEU A 273 19.67 -6.59 15.59
N LEU A 274 18.45 -6.61 15.08
CA LEU A 274 18.20 -6.63 13.64
C LEU A 274 18.48 -5.26 13.00
N SER A 275 19.28 -5.25 11.93
CA SER A 275 19.46 -4.09 11.07
C SER A 275 18.14 -3.69 10.40
N LYS A 276 17.96 -2.41 10.12
CA LYS A 276 16.81 -1.92 9.33
C LYS A 276 16.71 -2.51 7.91
N HIS A 277 17.80 -3.10 7.43
CA HIS A 277 17.87 -3.76 6.13
C HIS A 277 17.55 -5.25 6.28
N PHE A 278 16.35 -5.61 5.91
CA PHE A 278 15.86 -6.99 5.91
C PHE A 278 14.97 -7.21 4.69
N THR A 279 14.66 -8.46 4.39
CA THR A 279 13.81 -8.84 3.26
C THR A 279 12.92 -10.01 3.62
N PHE A 280 11.83 -10.16 2.88
CA PHE A 280 10.99 -11.35 2.88
C PHE A 280 11.27 -12.18 1.63
N THR A 281 11.53 -13.46 1.80
CA THR A 281 11.97 -14.37 0.73
C THR A 281 10.81 -15.13 0.07
N GLY A 282 9.57 -14.83 0.44
CA GLY A 282 8.38 -15.58 0.07
C GLY A 282 7.92 -16.60 1.13
N SER A 283 8.84 -17.05 1.99
CA SER A 283 8.54 -18.00 3.08
C SER A 283 9.12 -17.59 4.42
N LEU A 284 10.26 -16.91 4.42
CA LEU A 284 11.01 -16.51 5.61
C LEU A 284 11.39 -15.04 5.53
N TYR A 285 11.57 -14.39 6.69
CA TYR A 285 12.30 -13.13 6.75
C TYR A 285 13.79 -13.44 6.93
N PHE A 286 14.59 -12.63 6.25
CA PHE A 286 16.05 -12.71 6.27
C PHE A 286 16.64 -11.34 6.52
N GLY A 287 17.56 -11.24 7.47
CA GLY A 287 18.18 -9.98 7.85
C GLY A 287 19.52 -10.16 8.50
N PHE A 288 20.16 -9.04 8.85
CA PHE A 288 21.47 -9.03 9.47
C PHE A 288 21.36 -8.65 10.96
N ASP A 289 21.89 -9.53 11.82
CA ASP A 289 22.01 -9.29 13.25
C ASP A 289 23.35 -8.59 13.53
N THR A 290 23.29 -7.32 13.93
CA THR A 290 24.48 -6.51 14.21
C THR A 290 25.20 -6.98 15.48
N LYS A 291 24.49 -7.64 16.42
CA LYS A 291 25.07 -8.18 17.66
C LYS A 291 25.97 -9.38 17.38
N SER A 292 25.48 -10.36 16.67
CA SER A 292 26.22 -11.59 16.35
C SER A 292 27.01 -11.49 15.04
N LYS A 293 26.96 -10.32 14.36
CA LYS A 293 27.66 -10.01 13.09
C LYS A 293 27.42 -11.06 12.00
N GLY A 294 26.17 -11.54 11.92
CA GLY A 294 25.81 -12.58 10.95
C GLY A 294 24.37 -12.45 10.47
N PHE A 295 24.08 -13.12 9.37
CA PHE A 295 22.73 -13.16 8.86
C PHE A 295 21.87 -14.12 9.69
N VAL A 296 20.60 -13.76 9.86
CA VAL A 296 19.61 -14.50 10.65
C VAL A 296 18.31 -14.63 9.86
N THR A 297 17.55 -15.67 10.21
CA THR A 297 16.25 -15.97 9.61
C THR A 297 15.15 -15.87 10.64
N PHE A 298 13.94 -15.57 10.15
CA PHE A 298 12.71 -15.60 10.93
C PHE A 298 11.64 -16.35 10.12
N GLY A 299 10.74 -17.04 10.78
CA GLY A 299 9.57 -17.65 10.14
C GLY A 299 8.68 -16.62 9.43
N GLY A 300 7.76 -17.09 8.57
CA GLY A 300 6.79 -16.21 7.92
C GLY A 300 5.83 -15.52 8.91
N ASP A 301 5.68 -16.09 10.10
CA ASP A 301 4.98 -15.50 11.25
C ASP A 301 5.83 -14.52 12.06
N GLY A 302 7.12 -14.37 11.70
CA GLY A 302 8.11 -13.55 12.40
C GLY A 302 8.90 -14.26 13.47
N SER A 303 8.63 -15.53 13.80
CA SER A 303 9.36 -16.27 14.84
C SER A 303 10.86 -16.31 14.56
N TYR A 304 11.69 -16.00 15.58
CA TYR A 304 13.15 -15.98 15.43
C TYR A 304 13.72 -17.38 15.29
N LEU A 305 14.38 -17.65 14.18
CA LEU A 305 15.04 -18.92 13.87
C LEU A 305 16.56 -18.83 13.98
N GLY A 306 17.11 -17.62 14.13
CA GLY A 306 18.54 -17.40 14.25
C GLY A 306 19.32 -17.79 12.99
N LYS A 307 20.50 -18.42 13.21
CA LYS A 307 21.39 -18.88 12.13
C LYS A 307 21.10 -20.33 11.72
N ASP A 308 19.82 -20.75 11.79
CA ASP A 308 19.36 -22.09 11.41
C ASP A 308 19.26 -22.24 9.88
N TYR A 309 20.42 -22.27 9.25
CA TYR A 309 20.59 -22.57 7.83
C TYR A 309 21.97 -23.22 7.59
N VAL A 310 22.09 -23.97 6.52
CA VAL A 310 23.33 -24.55 6.08
C VAL A 310 24.11 -23.54 5.25
N VAL A 311 25.41 -23.38 5.51
CA VAL A 311 26.31 -22.65 4.62
C VAL A 311 26.81 -23.64 3.55
N ASP A 312 26.65 -23.26 2.28
CA ASP A 312 27.05 -24.09 1.16
C ASP A 312 28.58 -24.22 1.12
N PRO A 313 29.15 -25.45 1.13
CA PRO A 313 30.58 -25.62 1.06
C PRO A 313 31.20 -25.15 -0.27
N GLU A 314 30.41 -25.01 -1.35
CA GLU A 314 30.88 -24.51 -2.63
C GLU A 314 30.98 -22.96 -2.65
N GLY A 315 30.34 -22.28 -1.71
CA GLY A 315 30.35 -20.81 -1.58
C GLY A 315 31.10 -20.37 -0.34
N THR A 316 32.42 -20.18 -0.41
CA THR A 316 33.29 -19.91 0.72
C THR A 316 33.90 -18.49 0.74
N ALA A 317 33.33 -17.57 -0.04
CA ALA A 317 33.89 -16.19 -0.14
C ALA A 317 33.89 -15.47 1.22
N PHE A 318 32.97 -15.81 2.13
CA PHE A 318 32.89 -15.34 3.49
C PHE A 318 31.98 -16.28 4.31
N ASP A 319 32.01 -16.17 5.64
CA ASP A 319 31.07 -16.88 6.50
C ASP A 319 29.79 -16.06 6.71
N PRO A 320 28.62 -16.46 6.18
CA PRO A 320 27.36 -15.76 6.40
C PRO A 320 26.91 -15.76 7.86
N LYS A 321 27.35 -16.73 8.66
CA LYS A 321 27.05 -16.80 10.09
C LYS A 321 27.92 -15.87 10.93
N ASN A 322 29.05 -15.41 10.38
CA ASN A 322 29.94 -14.43 11.01
C ASN A 322 30.70 -13.62 9.94
N VAL A 323 30.07 -12.56 9.49
CA VAL A 323 30.63 -11.66 8.45
C VAL A 323 31.87 -10.90 8.97
N GLY A 324 32.00 -10.75 10.30
CA GLY A 324 33.10 -10.03 10.94
C GLY A 324 32.97 -8.50 10.89
N MET A 325 31.88 -7.99 10.33
CA MET A 325 31.54 -6.55 10.22
C MET A 325 30.15 -6.34 10.83
N ASP A 326 29.88 -5.16 11.38
CA ASP A 326 28.63 -4.83 12.07
C ASP A 326 27.87 -3.63 11.46
N ASP A 327 28.55 -2.79 10.69
CA ASP A 327 27.96 -1.62 10.05
C ASP A 327 27.42 -1.97 8.63
N LEU A 328 26.20 -2.50 8.57
CA LEU A 328 25.52 -2.77 7.32
C LEU A 328 24.89 -1.48 6.77
N LEU A 329 25.48 -0.94 5.71
CA LEU A 329 25.04 0.28 5.05
C LEU A 329 23.79 0.09 4.19
N PHE A 330 23.73 -1.02 3.46
CA PHE A 330 22.61 -1.36 2.58
C PHE A 330 22.58 -2.85 2.27
N MET A 331 21.38 -3.41 2.19
CA MET A 331 21.14 -4.76 1.70
C MET A 331 19.80 -4.82 1.00
N GLN A 332 19.76 -5.50 -0.12
CA GLN A 332 18.53 -5.79 -0.85
C GLN A 332 18.67 -7.07 -1.68
N THR A 333 17.57 -7.84 -1.78
CA THR A 333 17.48 -9.02 -2.65
C THR A 333 17.67 -8.62 -4.11
N GLY A 334 18.47 -9.39 -4.83
CA GLY A 334 18.65 -9.26 -6.26
C GLY A 334 17.69 -10.14 -7.08
N GLN A 335 17.89 -10.19 -8.39
CA GLN A 335 17.23 -11.16 -9.24
C GLN A 335 17.67 -12.60 -8.87
N ALA A 336 16.81 -13.57 -9.13
CA ALA A 336 17.09 -14.99 -8.91
C ALA A 336 17.53 -15.33 -7.47
N GLY A 337 17.04 -14.58 -6.47
CA GLY A 337 17.38 -14.82 -5.07
C GLY A 337 18.81 -14.45 -4.67
N THR A 338 19.53 -13.68 -5.51
CA THR A 338 20.84 -13.15 -5.16
C THR A 338 20.70 -11.90 -4.32
N PHE A 339 21.45 -11.83 -3.23
CA PHE A 339 21.58 -10.65 -2.37
C PHE A 339 22.87 -9.92 -2.65
N TYR A 340 22.81 -8.61 -2.44
CA TYR A 340 23.97 -7.76 -2.31
C TYR A 340 23.90 -7.00 -0.99
N ALA A 341 25.01 -6.98 -0.28
CA ALA A 341 25.14 -6.28 0.99
C ALA A 341 26.42 -5.46 1.02
N PHE A 342 26.31 -4.22 1.44
CA PHE A 342 27.44 -3.29 1.53
C PHE A 342 27.69 -2.99 3.00
N PHE A 343 28.89 -3.32 3.46
CA PHE A 343 29.33 -3.14 4.84
C PHE A 343 30.46 -2.15 4.93
N LYS A 344 30.48 -1.37 6.00
CA LYS A 344 31.65 -0.65 6.41
C LYS A 344 32.43 -1.51 7.41
N ALA A 345 33.65 -1.86 7.05
CA ALA A 345 34.54 -2.61 7.90
C ALA A 345 35.15 -1.71 9.02
N PRO A 346 35.72 -2.27 10.10
CA PRO A 346 36.29 -1.50 11.19
C PRO A 346 37.42 -0.55 10.77
N ASP A 347 38.14 -0.86 9.70
CA ASP A 347 39.18 -0.03 9.10
C ASP A 347 38.62 1.10 8.20
N GLY A 348 37.31 1.19 8.07
CA GLY A 348 36.62 2.16 7.22
C GLY A 348 36.42 1.73 5.77
N THR A 349 36.97 0.58 5.37
CA THR A 349 36.79 0.05 4.00
C THR A 349 35.34 -0.35 3.76
N ILE A 350 34.79 0.04 2.60
CA ILE A 350 33.46 -0.43 2.21
C ILE A 350 33.60 -1.73 1.43
N THR A 351 32.99 -2.78 1.95
CA THR A 351 33.03 -4.14 1.38
C THR A 351 31.66 -4.49 0.78
N GLU A 352 31.68 -5.01 -0.43
CA GLU A 352 30.54 -5.58 -1.12
C GLU A 352 30.55 -7.10 -0.93
N LEU A 353 29.46 -7.65 -0.45
CA LEU A 353 29.18 -9.08 -0.41
C LEU A 353 28.10 -9.43 -1.40
N SER A 354 28.24 -10.55 -2.12
CA SER A 354 27.13 -11.18 -2.81
C SER A 354 26.93 -12.61 -2.36
N PHE A 355 25.68 -13.03 -2.23
CA PHE A 355 25.30 -14.36 -1.81
C PHE A 355 23.91 -14.71 -2.33
N SER A 356 23.62 -15.99 -2.42
CA SER A 356 22.30 -16.52 -2.73
C SER A 356 21.77 -17.33 -1.58
N TYR A 357 20.47 -17.60 -1.62
CA TYR A 357 19.86 -18.52 -0.68
C TYR A 357 18.86 -19.42 -1.38
N THR A 358 18.67 -20.62 -0.80
CA THR A 358 17.57 -21.52 -1.12
C THR A 358 16.83 -21.82 0.16
N PHE A 359 15.58 -21.35 0.26
CA PHE A 359 14.70 -21.63 1.39
C PHE A 359 13.44 -22.29 0.88
N ASP A 360 13.41 -23.60 0.96
CA ASP A 360 12.24 -24.42 0.67
C ASP A 360 11.73 -25.12 1.94
N SER A 361 10.75 -25.98 1.81
CA SER A 361 10.16 -26.72 2.94
C SER A 361 11.14 -27.67 3.64
N SER A 362 12.24 -28.04 2.99
CA SER A 362 13.21 -29.06 3.46
C SER A 362 14.60 -28.49 3.68
N THR A 363 14.95 -27.39 3.02
CA THR A 363 16.33 -26.87 3.00
C THR A 363 16.37 -25.37 3.22
N LYS A 364 17.20 -24.97 4.18
CA LYS A 364 17.60 -23.57 4.38
C LYS A 364 19.09 -23.49 4.10
N ARG A 365 19.47 -22.91 2.96
CA ARG A 365 20.88 -22.86 2.52
C ARG A 365 21.24 -21.44 2.08
N VAL A 366 22.43 -21.01 2.47
CA VAL A 366 23.03 -19.75 2.03
C VAL A 366 24.37 -20.07 1.37
N THR A 367 24.59 -19.55 0.15
CA THR A 367 25.81 -19.71 -0.63
C THR A 367 26.51 -18.35 -0.74
N ALA A 368 27.70 -18.23 -0.15
CA ALA A 368 28.52 -17.01 -0.21
C ALA A 368 29.28 -16.95 -1.54
N LEU A 369 28.89 -16.05 -2.44
CA LEU A 369 29.38 -15.99 -3.82
C LEU A 369 30.62 -15.11 -3.98
N SER A 370 30.63 -13.91 -3.39
CA SER A 370 31.80 -13.01 -3.48
C SER A 370 31.93 -12.11 -2.27
N LYS A 371 33.18 -11.68 -2.02
CA LYS A 371 33.53 -10.62 -1.09
C LYS A 371 34.62 -9.78 -1.76
N ARG A 372 34.39 -8.48 -1.91
CA ARG A 372 35.35 -7.57 -2.51
C ARG A 372 35.24 -6.15 -1.96
N VAL A 373 36.28 -5.36 -2.15
CA VAL A 373 36.17 -3.92 -1.88
C VAL A 373 35.18 -3.32 -2.89
N PHE A 374 34.27 -2.52 -2.40
CA PHE A 374 33.29 -1.84 -3.25
C PHE A 374 33.98 -0.79 -4.14
N ALA A 375 33.67 -0.82 -5.45
CA ALA A 375 34.29 0.09 -6.42
C ALA A 375 34.05 1.59 -6.11
N GLY A 376 32.93 1.91 -5.47
CA GLY A 376 32.57 3.25 -5.03
C GLY A 376 32.91 3.57 -3.57
N ALA A 377 33.79 2.80 -2.91
CA ALA A 377 34.04 2.91 -1.47
C ALA A 377 34.38 4.33 -1.00
N SER A 378 35.20 5.06 -1.74
CA SER A 378 35.59 6.44 -1.40
C SER A 378 34.47 7.47 -1.55
N LEU A 379 33.37 7.12 -2.20
CA LEU A 379 32.23 8.00 -2.46
C LEU A 379 31.12 7.84 -1.41
N VAL A 380 31.09 6.71 -0.69
CA VAL A 380 30.05 6.40 0.29
C VAL A 380 30.25 7.23 1.56
N GLN A 381 29.16 7.84 2.00
CA GLN A 381 29.07 8.60 3.24
C GLN A 381 28.12 7.91 4.21
N THR A 382 28.17 8.26 5.50
CA THR A 382 27.31 7.67 6.54
C THR A 382 25.83 7.87 6.30
N ASP A 383 25.47 8.91 5.56
CA ASP A 383 24.08 9.26 5.22
C ASP A 383 23.74 9.03 3.75
N SER A 384 24.63 8.38 2.97
CA SER A 384 24.35 7.96 1.59
C SER A 384 23.02 7.21 1.50
N LYS A 385 22.18 7.62 0.56
CA LYS A 385 20.92 6.95 0.25
C LYS A 385 21.15 5.92 -0.84
N TRP A 386 20.46 4.79 -0.73
CA TRP A 386 20.64 3.68 -1.64
C TRP A 386 19.29 3.20 -2.15
N VAL A 387 19.23 2.89 -3.44
CA VAL A 387 18.14 2.12 -4.05
C VAL A 387 18.70 1.16 -5.10
N ARG A 388 17.92 0.15 -5.45
CA ARG A 388 18.28 -0.85 -6.46
C ARG A 388 17.09 -1.02 -7.42
N ASN A 389 17.37 -1.14 -8.71
CA ASN A 389 16.38 -1.50 -9.70
C ASN A 389 16.20 -3.04 -9.83
N THR A 390 15.23 -3.48 -10.61
CA THR A 390 14.97 -4.91 -10.83
C THR A 390 16.10 -5.63 -11.56
N LEU A 391 16.93 -4.90 -12.31
CA LEU A 391 18.08 -5.44 -13.06
C LEU A 391 19.39 -5.51 -12.25
N ASN A 392 19.33 -5.38 -10.91
CA ASN A 392 20.50 -5.36 -10.02
C ASN A 392 21.44 -4.16 -10.24
N VAL A 393 20.96 -3.07 -10.80
CA VAL A 393 21.70 -1.81 -10.83
C VAL A 393 21.38 -1.04 -9.56
N PHE A 394 22.43 -0.61 -8.86
CA PHE A 394 22.34 0.20 -7.65
C PHE A 394 22.50 1.67 -7.97
N TYR A 395 21.77 2.50 -7.27
CA TYR A 395 21.98 3.94 -7.23
C TYR A 395 22.27 4.33 -5.79
N PHE A 396 23.32 5.13 -5.60
CA PHE A 396 23.64 5.68 -4.28
C PHE A 396 24.06 7.12 -4.36
N THR A 397 23.92 7.85 -3.26
CA THR A 397 24.22 9.28 -3.19
C THR A 397 25.56 9.53 -2.53
N SER A 398 26.23 10.59 -2.99
CA SER A 398 27.40 11.19 -2.35
C SER A 398 27.24 12.71 -2.45
N ASN A 399 26.92 13.37 -1.32
CA ASN A 399 26.54 14.78 -1.26
C ASN A 399 25.40 15.14 -2.25
N ASP A 400 25.75 15.91 -3.30
CA ASP A 400 24.86 16.37 -4.36
C ASP A 400 24.92 15.53 -5.63
N LYS A 401 25.53 14.34 -5.59
CA LYS A 401 25.70 13.46 -6.74
C LYS A 401 25.00 12.13 -6.52
N ILE A 402 24.53 11.54 -7.63
CA ILE A 402 24.02 10.17 -7.67
C ILE A 402 24.96 9.35 -8.54
N TYR A 403 25.34 8.20 -8.05
CA TYR A 403 26.16 7.22 -8.75
C TYR A 403 25.32 6.00 -9.09
N ARG A 404 25.47 5.52 -10.31
CA ARG A 404 24.94 4.26 -10.80
C ARG A 404 26.03 3.20 -10.73
N TYR A 405 25.71 2.05 -10.16
CA TYR A 405 26.66 0.94 -10.01
C TYR A 405 26.05 -0.38 -10.48
N ASN A 406 26.79 -1.09 -11.35
CA ASN A 406 26.44 -2.44 -11.78
C ASN A 406 27.42 -3.44 -11.15
N PRO A 407 26.97 -4.31 -10.22
CA PRO A 407 27.87 -5.23 -9.51
C PRO A 407 28.42 -6.35 -10.39
N LEU A 408 27.79 -6.66 -11.55
CA LEU A 408 28.25 -7.76 -12.43
C LEU A 408 29.61 -7.46 -13.06
N ASN A 409 29.88 -6.20 -13.41
CA ASN A 409 31.11 -5.76 -14.05
C ASN A 409 31.83 -4.64 -13.31
N ALA A 410 31.37 -4.30 -12.10
CA ALA A 410 31.84 -3.18 -11.28
C ALA A 410 31.80 -1.82 -12.00
N ASP A 411 30.93 -1.65 -13.00
CA ASP A 411 30.78 -0.38 -13.73
C ASP A 411 30.14 0.67 -12.81
N LEU A 412 30.88 1.73 -12.56
CA LEU A 412 30.50 2.84 -11.68
C LEU A 412 30.48 4.14 -12.49
N ARG A 413 29.35 4.83 -12.52
CA ARG A 413 29.16 6.09 -13.25
C ARG A 413 28.39 7.09 -12.43
N VAL A 414 28.77 8.36 -12.54
CA VAL A 414 27.97 9.47 -12.02
C VAL A 414 26.83 9.78 -12.99
N LEU A 415 25.64 10.12 -12.45
CA LEU A 415 24.53 10.62 -13.26
C LEU A 415 24.75 12.11 -13.62
N ASP A 416 24.17 12.53 -14.74
CA ASP A 416 24.29 13.90 -15.26
C ASP A 416 23.42 14.91 -14.49
N ALA A 417 22.48 14.44 -13.67
CA ALA A 417 21.58 15.28 -12.89
C ALA A 417 22.35 16.24 -11.97
N ASN A 418 22.03 17.53 -12.06
CA ASN A 418 22.66 18.58 -11.27
C ASN A 418 21.69 19.18 -10.26
N PHE A 419 21.99 19.05 -9.00
CA PHE A 419 21.16 19.55 -7.87
C PHE A 419 21.71 20.87 -7.29
N SER A 420 22.57 21.58 -8.03
CA SER A 420 23.11 22.89 -7.66
C SER A 420 23.85 22.89 -6.31
N GLY A 421 24.60 21.83 -6.02
CA GLY A 421 25.31 21.67 -4.75
C GLY A 421 24.44 21.32 -3.54
N LYS A 422 23.13 21.16 -3.71
CA LYS A 422 22.23 20.77 -2.62
C LYS A 422 22.43 19.29 -2.28
N LYS A 423 22.71 19.01 -1.00
CA LYS A 423 22.83 17.64 -0.51
C LYS A 423 21.55 16.83 -0.74
N ILE A 424 21.69 15.62 -1.25
CA ILE A 424 20.58 14.69 -1.45
C ILE A 424 20.22 14.02 -0.12
N THR A 425 18.97 14.13 0.28
CA THR A 425 18.44 13.65 1.56
C THR A 425 17.47 12.48 1.41
N MET A 426 16.93 12.27 0.21
CA MET A 426 16.02 11.19 -0.13
C MET A 426 16.34 10.64 -1.53
N LEU A 427 16.22 9.32 -1.69
CA LEU A 427 16.34 8.63 -2.98
C LEU A 427 15.34 7.48 -3.03
N LYS A 428 14.50 7.46 -4.05
CA LYS A 428 13.57 6.37 -4.36
C LYS A 428 13.65 6.02 -5.84
N ILE A 429 13.29 4.80 -6.19
CA ILE A 429 13.17 4.36 -7.59
C ILE A 429 11.71 4.05 -7.89
N SER A 430 11.27 4.38 -9.11
CA SER A 430 9.94 4.04 -9.60
C SER A 430 9.78 2.53 -9.79
N THR A 431 8.55 2.05 -9.77
CA THR A 431 8.23 0.61 -9.92
C THR A 431 8.58 0.05 -11.31
N ASP A 432 8.69 0.92 -12.30
CA ASP A 432 9.09 0.60 -13.68
C ASP A 432 10.59 0.79 -13.95
N ASP A 433 11.38 1.10 -12.91
CA ASP A 433 12.82 1.34 -12.95
C ASP A 433 13.28 2.54 -13.82
N ASN A 434 12.36 3.34 -14.35
CA ASN A 434 12.69 4.39 -15.33
C ASN A 434 12.99 5.74 -14.69
N ALA A 435 12.65 5.94 -13.43
CA ALA A 435 12.84 7.24 -12.77
C ALA A 435 13.31 7.09 -11.32
N LEU A 436 14.16 8.03 -10.90
CA LEU A 436 14.48 8.27 -9.50
C LEU A 436 13.71 9.49 -9.00
N THR A 437 13.15 9.37 -7.80
CA THR A 437 12.66 10.51 -7.04
C THR A 437 13.73 10.93 -6.04
N VAL A 438 14.19 12.16 -6.14
CA VAL A 438 15.34 12.69 -5.40
C VAL A 438 14.90 13.86 -4.55
N GLY A 439 15.14 13.81 -3.25
CA GLY A 439 14.86 14.91 -2.33
C GLY A 439 16.12 15.65 -1.91
N THR A 440 16.00 16.96 -1.79
CA THR A 440 17.01 17.86 -1.22
C THR A 440 16.34 18.81 -0.24
N ALA A 441 17.10 19.74 0.34
CA ALA A 441 16.51 20.87 1.06
C ALA A 441 15.72 21.75 0.09
N GLY A 442 14.43 21.90 0.36
CA GLY A 442 13.52 22.78 -0.38
C GLY A 442 12.91 22.20 -1.64
N SER A 443 13.38 21.04 -2.14
CA SER A 443 12.97 20.56 -3.46
C SER A 443 12.89 19.03 -3.57
N VAL A 444 12.02 18.55 -4.45
CA VAL A 444 11.95 17.16 -4.90
C VAL A 444 12.03 17.10 -6.42
N TYR A 445 12.87 16.23 -6.96
CA TYR A 445 13.14 16.08 -8.38
C TYR A 445 12.72 14.71 -8.89
N THR A 446 12.31 14.64 -10.13
CA THR A 446 12.20 13.39 -10.89
C THR A 446 13.35 13.33 -11.88
N VAL A 447 14.14 12.26 -11.82
CA VAL A 447 15.32 12.05 -12.67
C VAL A 447 15.09 10.83 -13.53
N ASN A 448 15.09 11.00 -14.85
CA ASN A 448 14.96 9.90 -15.81
C ASN A 448 16.26 9.09 -15.86
N VAL A 449 16.15 7.78 -15.58
CA VAL A 449 17.25 6.81 -15.63
C VAL A 449 16.91 5.60 -16.52
N SER A 450 15.95 5.76 -17.42
CA SER A 450 15.60 4.73 -18.39
C SER A 450 16.77 4.33 -19.26
N VAL A 451 16.66 3.19 -19.94
CA VAL A 451 17.74 2.66 -20.79
C VAL A 451 18.19 3.71 -21.81
N GLY A 452 19.49 3.98 -21.84
CA GLY A 452 20.08 4.98 -22.72
C GLY A 452 20.09 6.41 -22.16
N VAL A 453 19.51 6.67 -20.98
CA VAL A 453 19.48 7.98 -20.32
C VAL A 453 20.35 7.94 -19.05
N ASN A 454 21.27 8.89 -18.93
CA ASN A 454 22.21 8.95 -17.81
C ASN A 454 21.79 9.96 -16.73
N GLY A 455 20.49 9.99 -16.38
CA GLY A 455 20.02 10.81 -15.25
C GLY A 455 19.70 12.25 -15.63
N VAL A 456 18.64 12.47 -16.43
CA VAL A 456 18.14 13.80 -16.80
C VAL A 456 17.00 14.19 -15.85
N ILE A 457 17.06 15.39 -15.25
CA ILE A 457 15.96 15.93 -14.45
C ILE A 457 14.79 16.26 -15.39
N THR A 458 13.64 15.65 -15.15
CA THR A 458 12.42 15.82 -15.94
C THR A 458 11.35 16.63 -15.24
N ASN A 459 11.39 16.70 -13.91
CA ASN A 459 10.46 17.49 -13.12
C ASN A 459 11.12 17.98 -11.84
N THR A 460 10.68 19.14 -11.36
CA THR A 460 11.13 19.76 -10.10
C THR A 460 9.91 20.31 -9.36
N ILE A 461 9.81 19.98 -8.08
CA ILE A 461 8.81 20.50 -7.15
C ILE A 461 9.59 21.30 -6.09
N ASP A 462 9.39 22.60 -6.06
CA ASP A 462 10.01 23.51 -5.10
C ASP A 462 9.03 23.93 -4.00
N GLY A 463 9.51 24.58 -2.95
CA GLY A 463 8.69 25.10 -1.86
C GLY A 463 8.39 24.08 -0.77
N ILE A 464 9.16 22.99 -0.70
CA ILE A 464 9.06 22.01 0.39
C ILE A 464 9.80 22.57 1.62
N PRO A 465 9.18 22.70 2.79
CA PRO A 465 9.88 23.10 4.00
C PRO A 465 10.93 22.07 4.41
N GLY A 466 12.18 22.53 4.61
CA GLY A 466 13.28 21.68 5.07
C GLY A 466 13.76 20.65 4.03
N ALA A 467 14.40 19.59 4.50
CA ALA A 467 15.00 18.54 3.70
C ALA A 467 14.02 17.39 3.51
N ALA A 468 13.71 16.99 2.27
CA ALA A 468 12.80 15.88 2.01
C ALA A 468 13.34 14.54 2.57
N VAL A 469 12.52 13.83 3.34
CA VAL A 469 12.84 12.56 3.99
C VAL A 469 12.18 11.40 3.28
N ASP A 470 10.90 11.55 2.93
CA ASP A 470 10.12 10.51 2.26
C ASP A 470 8.97 11.10 1.46
N ILE A 471 8.47 10.34 0.48
CA ILE A 471 7.34 10.72 -0.38
C ILE A 471 6.48 9.51 -0.70
N VAL A 472 5.17 9.73 -0.71
CA VAL A 472 4.17 8.78 -1.22
C VAL A 472 3.31 9.51 -2.25
N THR A 473 3.20 8.92 -3.45
CA THR A 473 2.36 9.45 -4.53
C THR A 473 1.16 8.54 -4.76
N ARG A 474 -0.04 9.12 -4.79
CA ARG A 474 -1.30 8.48 -5.20
C ARG A 474 -1.71 9.02 -6.58
N LYS A 475 -2.09 8.08 -7.46
CA LYS A 475 -2.51 8.37 -8.84
C LYS A 475 -4.02 8.23 -8.99
#